data_45816eb39591e22fbb9f374bb60a7437
#
_entry.id   45816eb39591e22fbb9f374bb60a7437
#
_cell.length_a   1.000
_cell.length_b   1.000
_cell.length_c   1.000
_cell.angle_alpha   90.00
_cell.angle_beta   90.00
_cell.angle_gamma   90.00
#
_symmetry.space_group_name_H-M   'P 1'
#
loop_
_entity.id
_entity.type
_entity.pdbx_description
1 polymer ?
#
loop_
_entity_poly.entity_id
_entity_poly.type
_entity_poly.pdbx_seq_one_letter_code
_entity_poly.pdbx_strand_id
1 'polypeptide(L)'
;MAITAKHLSKSFDNDLHDVIELFMQMGHMAAEQVMVATRALIAADEATAKKVIKDDHLINQLEIKIDEQIILLVAKRQPAANDLRLVMALSKGIVDFERVGDEAEKIARMACQLIEDGASPRGYSEVQHLSNQVRLMLLDAIDAFSNMNPQQAFSVLQSDTAVNEEYQSATRALMTYIMEDSRHVSKVINILWVLRALERVGDHARNIAELVIFCTSGKDVRHTDFMQVEQIVQQTTDAGIIHTDNK
;
A
#
# COMPACT_ATOMS: atom_id res chain seq x y z
N MET A 1 3.67 9.56 -18.21
CA MET A 1 4.52 10.77 -18.04
C MET A 1 5.77 10.33 -17.31
N ALA A 2 6.98 10.70 -17.70
CA ALA A 2 8.16 10.35 -16.90
C ALA A 2 8.06 11.04 -15.53
N ILE A 3 8.39 10.33 -14.46
CA ILE A 3 8.35 10.83 -13.08
C ILE A 3 9.18 12.11 -12.91
N THR A 4 10.21 12.30 -13.72
CA THR A 4 11.10 13.46 -13.67
C THR A 4 11.06 14.26 -14.97
N ALA A 5 10.81 15.57 -14.88
CA ALA A 5 11.14 16.51 -15.94
C ALA A 5 12.68 16.62 -16.03
N LYS A 6 13.23 16.75 -17.24
CA LYS A 6 14.68 16.92 -17.43
C LYS A 6 15.13 18.25 -16.81
N HIS A 7 15.90 18.19 -15.73
CA HIS A 7 16.44 19.37 -15.06
C HIS A 7 17.78 19.79 -15.69
N LEU A 8 18.19 21.03 -15.44
CA LEU A 8 19.51 21.55 -15.82
C LEU A 8 20.67 20.82 -15.10
N SER A 9 20.38 20.18 -13.96
CA SER A 9 21.36 19.45 -13.16
C SER A 9 21.16 17.93 -13.27
N LYS A 10 21.97 17.27 -14.09
CA LYS A 10 22.03 15.80 -14.19
C LYS A 10 22.24 15.10 -12.82
N SER A 11 22.95 15.77 -11.91
CA SER A 11 23.22 15.24 -10.59
C SER A 11 21.97 15.24 -9.70
N PHE A 12 21.04 16.20 -9.87
CA PHE A 12 19.75 16.19 -9.18
C PHE A 12 18.87 15.05 -9.69
N ASP A 13 18.80 14.90 -11.02
CA ASP A 13 18.02 13.82 -11.63
C ASP A 13 18.48 12.44 -11.17
N ASN A 14 19.79 12.23 -11.04
CA ASN A 14 20.33 10.96 -10.55
C ASN A 14 19.97 10.74 -9.07
N ASP A 15 20.24 11.73 -8.20
CA ASP A 15 19.92 11.59 -6.76
C ASP A 15 18.43 11.34 -6.54
N LEU A 16 17.53 12.00 -7.30
CA LEU A 16 16.10 11.80 -7.22
C LEU A 16 15.68 10.42 -7.76
N HIS A 17 16.29 9.97 -8.84
CA HIS A 17 16.03 8.65 -9.43
C HIS A 17 16.39 7.53 -8.46
N ASP A 18 17.55 7.62 -7.79
CA ASP A 18 18.00 6.64 -6.81
C ASP A 18 16.98 6.51 -5.63
N VAL A 19 16.43 7.65 -5.16
CA VAL A 19 15.39 7.65 -4.11
C VAL A 19 14.11 6.98 -4.61
N ILE A 20 13.67 7.28 -5.83
CA ILE A 20 12.47 6.69 -6.43
C ILE A 20 12.65 5.17 -6.60
N GLU A 21 13.82 4.70 -7.07
CA GLU A 21 14.08 3.26 -7.20
C GLU A 21 14.00 2.53 -5.86
N LEU A 22 14.58 3.09 -4.80
CA LEU A 22 14.50 2.51 -3.46
C LEU A 22 13.06 2.52 -2.93
N PHE A 23 12.29 3.58 -3.16
CA PHE A 23 10.88 3.67 -2.81
C PHE A 23 10.05 2.58 -3.52
N MET A 24 10.26 2.39 -4.81
CA MET A 24 9.59 1.33 -5.58
C MET A 24 9.99 -0.07 -5.08
N GLN A 25 11.27 -0.27 -4.78
CA GLN A 25 11.76 -1.52 -4.19
C GLN A 25 11.08 -1.82 -2.86
N MET A 26 10.95 -0.82 -1.98
CA MET A 26 10.27 -0.95 -0.68
C MET A 26 8.80 -1.33 -0.87
N GLY A 27 8.07 -0.67 -1.78
CA GLY A 27 6.68 -0.98 -2.07
C GLY A 27 6.47 -2.40 -2.58
N HIS A 28 7.29 -2.86 -3.52
CA HIS A 28 7.22 -4.24 -4.01
C HIS A 28 7.57 -5.27 -2.93
N MET A 29 8.54 -4.97 -2.07
CA MET A 29 8.91 -5.84 -0.94
C MET A 29 7.76 -5.96 0.06
N ALA A 30 7.11 -4.85 0.42
CA ALA A 30 5.95 -4.84 1.32
C ALA A 30 4.78 -5.64 0.73
N ALA A 31 4.48 -5.46 -0.57
CA ALA A 31 3.44 -6.22 -1.27
C ALA A 31 3.73 -7.73 -1.27
N GLU A 32 4.97 -8.13 -1.53
CA GLU A 32 5.36 -9.55 -1.48
C GLU A 32 5.27 -10.12 -0.07
N GLN A 33 5.64 -9.38 0.98
CA GLN A 33 5.51 -9.84 2.36
C GLN A 33 4.05 -10.13 2.74
N VAL A 34 3.10 -9.26 2.37
CA VAL A 34 1.65 -9.52 2.58
C VAL A 34 1.21 -10.81 1.92
N MET A 35 1.65 -11.04 0.67
CA MET A 35 1.33 -12.24 -0.09
C MET A 35 1.90 -13.51 0.53
N VAL A 36 3.17 -13.46 0.96
CA VAL A 36 3.85 -14.60 1.57
C VAL A 36 3.22 -14.92 2.92
N ALA A 37 2.92 -13.90 3.76
CA ALA A 37 2.24 -14.07 5.04
C ALA A 37 0.87 -14.74 4.89
N THR A 38 0.06 -14.26 3.92
CA THR A 38 -1.27 -14.82 3.67
C THR A 38 -1.21 -16.25 3.15
N ARG A 39 -0.29 -16.55 2.23
CA ARG A 39 -0.07 -17.92 1.76
C ARG A 39 0.38 -18.85 2.87
N ALA A 40 1.29 -18.40 3.73
CA ALA A 40 1.76 -19.17 4.89
C ALA A 40 0.62 -19.50 5.85
N LEU A 41 -0.28 -18.54 6.11
CA LEU A 41 -1.48 -18.76 6.91
C LEU A 41 -2.38 -19.85 6.31
N ILE A 42 -2.70 -19.73 5.01
CA ILE A 42 -3.63 -20.65 4.33
C ILE A 42 -3.04 -22.06 4.22
N ALA A 43 -1.73 -22.16 3.96
CA ALA A 43 -1.03 -23.43 3.85
C ALA A 43 -0.62 -24.03 5.21
N ALA A 44 -0.86 -23.35 6.33
CA ALA A 44 -0.34 -23.67 7.67
C ALA A 44 1.19 -23.90 7.67
N ASP A 45 1.94 -23.05 6.93
CA ASP A 45 3.39 -23.09 6.83
C ASP A 45 4.05 -22.16 7.87
N GLU A 46 4.35 -22.74 9.03
CA GLU A 46 4.98 -22.02 10.15
C GLU A 46 6.38 -21.50 9.81
N ALA A 47 7.15 -22.26 9.02
CA ALA A 47 8.51 -21.86 8.66
C ALA A 47 8.52 -20.59 7.82
N THR A 48 7.62 -20.52 6.82
CA THR A 48 7.43 -19.34 5.99
C THR A 48 6.87 -18.16 6.78
N ALA A 49 5.90 -18.37 7.69
CA ALA A 49 5.39 -17.33 8.56
C ALA A 49 6.49 -16.74 9.46
N LYS A 50 7.30 -17.58 10.11
CA LYS A 50 8.45 -17.14 10.92
C LYS A 50 9.49 -16.37 10.09
N LYS A 51 9.67 -16.73 8.83
CA LYS A 51 10.56 -15.99 7.92
C LYS A 51 10.04 -14.58 7.66
N VAL A 52 8.75 -14.40 7.38
CA VAL A 52 8.14 -13.06 7.20
C VAL A 52 8.37 -12.20 8.44
N ILE A 53 8.09 -12.73 9.64
CA ILE A 53 8.31 -12.00 10.90
C ILE A 53 9.80 -11.58 11.05
N LYS A 54 10.71 -12.45 10.65
CA LYS A 54 12.14 -12.14 10.73
C LYS A 54 12.58 -11.09 9.71
N ASP A 55 12.03 -11.14 8.49
CA ASP A 55 12.46 -10.31 7.37
C ASP A 55 11.81 -8.91 7.37
N ASP A 56 10.88 -8.63 8.28
CA ASP A 56 10.23 -7.32 8.46
C ASP A 56 11.24 -6.19 8.64
N HIS A 57 12.32 -6.43 9.40
CA HIS A 57 13.39 -5.44 9.60
C HIS A 57 14.04 -4.93 8.29
N LEU A 58 13.90 -5.64 7.17
CA LEU A 58 14.45 -5.22 5.88
C LEU A 58 13.66 -4.02 5.30
N ILE A 59 12.34 -3.99 5.53
CA ILE A 59 11.51 -2.83 5.15
C ILE A 59 11.88 -1.63 6.02
N ASN A 60 12.03 -1.82 7.33
CA ASN A 60 12.41 -0.77 8.27
C ASN A 60 13.80 -0.19 7.96
N GLN A 61 14.75 -1.02 7.51
CA GLN A 61 16.05 -0.54 7.02
C GLN A 61 15.95 0.28 5.73
N LEU A 62 15.06 -0.11 4.81
CA LEU A 62 14.81 0.67 3.60
C LEU A 62 14.15 2.01 3.91
N GLU A 63 13.18 2.05 4.83
CA GLU A 63 12.57 3.29 5.30
C GLU A 63 13.62 4.28 5.78
N ILE A 64 14.47 3.87 6.73
CA ILE A 64 15.54 4.71 7.28
C ILE A 64 16.49 5.20 6.17
N LYS A 65 16.89 4.30 5.27
CA LYS A 65 17.81 4.63 4.18
C LYS A 65 17.20 5.65 3.21
N ILE A 66 15.92 5.49 2.87
CA ILE A 66 15.23 6.41 1.96
C ILE A 66 15.06 7.78 2.63
N ASP A 67 14.70 7.83 3.90
CA ASP A 67 14.51 9.06 4.65
C ASP A 67 15.83 9.85 4.74
N GLU A 68 16.95 9.19 5.04
CA GLU A 68 18.27 9.80 5.01
C GLU A 68 18.62 10.39 3.62
N GLN A 69 18.31 9.68 2.54
CA GLN A 69 18.56 10.16 1.18
C GLN A 69 17.66 11.35 0.82
N ILE A 70 16.41 11.35 1.24
CA ILE A 70 15.47 12.46 1.08
C ILE A 70 16.02 13.72 1.78
N ILE A 71 16.46 13.59 3.03
CA ILE A 71 17.05 14.70 3.80
C ILE A 71 18.28 15.27 3.08
N LEU A 72 19.18 14.39 2.61
CA LEU A 72 20.37 14.81 1.87
C LEU A 72 20.02 15.49 0.54
N LEU A 73 19.04 15.00 -0.19
CA LEU A 73 18.56 15.57 -1.45
C LEU A 73 18.00 16.98 -1.21
N VAL A 74 17.15 17.16 -0.20
CA VAL A 74 16.59 18.49 0.15
C VAL A 74 17.70 19.45 0.56
N ALA A 75 18.63 19.02 1.42
CA ALA A 75 19.72 19.85 1.92
C ALA A 75 20.68 20.31 0.81
N LYS A 76 21.02 19.41 -0.13
CA LYS A 76 22.01 19.68 -1.19
C LYS A 76 21.42 20.37 -2.41
N ARG A 77 20.15 20.09 -2.74
CA ARG A 77 19.56 20.46 -4.04
C ARG A 77 18.45 21.51 -3.94
N GLN A 78 17.85 21.69 -2.76
CA GLN A 78 16.78 22.67 -2.51
C GLN A 78 15.66 22.56 -3.57
N PRO A 79 14.99 21.40 -3.72
CA PRO A 79 13.97 21.18 -4.73
C PRO A 79 12.83 22.19 -4.57
N ALA A 80 12.23 22.60 -5.69
CA ALA A 80 11.15 23.57 -5.71
C ALA A 80 9.92 23.03 -6.44
N ALA A 81 8.77 23.64 -6.16
CA ALA A 81 7.50 23.35 -6.85
C ALA A 81 7.19 21.85 -6.97
N ASN A 82 7.17 21.30 -8.17
CA ASN A 82 6.79 19.90 -8.44
C ASN A 82 7.77 18.90 -7.82
N ASP A 83 9.07 19.20 -7.85
CA ASP A 83 10.08 18.31 -7.27
C ASP A 83 9.94 18.23 -5.75
N LEU A 84 9.69 19.36 -5.11
CA LEU A 84 9.42 19.38 -3.68
C LEU A 84 8.16 18.58 -3.33
N ARG A 85 7.09 18.67 -4.15
CA ARG A 85 5.88 17.85 -3.94
C ARG A 85 6.19 16.36 -4.05
N LEU A 86 6.96 15.94 -5.05
CA LEU A 86 7.38 14.56 -5.22
C LEU A 86 8.21 14.07 -4.04
N VAL A 87 9.20 14.85 -3.60
CA VAL A 87 10.04 14.52 -2.45
C VAL A 87 9.20 14.37 -1.18
N MET A 88 8.23 15.26 -0.97
CA MET A 88 7.30 15.17 0.18
C MET A 88 6.35 13.98 0.07
N ALA A 89 5.94 13.59 -1.14
CA ALA A 89 5.13 12.39 -1.35
C ALA A 89 5.94 11.11 -1.07
N LEU A 90 7.20 11.05 -1.51
CA LEU A 90 8.10 9.94 -1.19
C LEU A 90 8.28 9.78 0.32
N SER A 91 8.56 10.88 1.04
CA SER A 91 8.71 10.88 2.51
C SER A 91 7.45 10.43 3.25
N LYS A 92 6.26 10.71 2.74
CA LYS A 92 5.01 10.19 3.33
C LYS A 92 4.75 8.73 2.95
N GLY A 93 5.00 8.39 1.69
CA GLY A 93 4.72 7.06 1.17
C GLY A 93 5.59 5.95 1.76
N ILE A 94 6.85 6.26 2.18
CA ILE A 94 7.68 5.26 2.89
C ILE A 94 7.03 4.81 4.20
N VAL A 95 6.37 5.72 4.92
CA VAL A 95 5.63 5.39 6.15
C VAL A 95 4.45 4.46 5.84
N ASP A 96 3.73 4.69 4.72
CA ASP A 96 2.64 3.80 4.32
C ASP A 96 3.17 2.40 3.95
N PHE A 97 4.31 2.29 3.27
CA PHE A 97 4.91 0.99 2.95
C PHE A 97 5.47 0.26 4.17
N GLU A 98 6.05 0.97 5.14
CA GLU A 98 6.44 0.38 6.43
C GLU A 98 5.21 -0.20 7.14
N ARG A 99 4.10 0.55 7.19
CA ARG A 99 2.85 0.07 7.77
C ARG A 99 2.30 -1.16 7.07
N VAL A 100 2.43 -1.27 5.75
CA VAL A 100 2.08 -2.48 5.00
C VAL A 100 2.93 -3.67 5.46
N GLY A 101 4.24 -3.47 5.69
CA GLY A 101 5.14 -4.46 6.27
C GLY A 101 4.69 -4.91 7.66
N ASP A 102 4.39 -3.96 8.52
CA ASP A 102 3.85 -4.22 9.87
C ASP A 102 2.57 -5.10 9.83
N GLU A 103 1.65 -4.81 8.89
CA GLU A 103 0.44 -5.63 8.76
C GLU A 103 0.76 -7.04 8.23
N ALA A 104 1.75 -7.19 7.34
CA ALA A 104 2.22 -8.50 6.88
C ALA A 104 2.83 -9.31 8.04
N GLU A 105 3.62 -8.67 8.91
CA GLU A 105 4.17 -9.30 10.12
C GLU A 105 3.04 -9.76 11.06
N LYS A 106 2.00 -8.95 11.27
CA LYS A 106 0.82 -9.32 12.08
C LYS A 106 0.10 -10.54 11.52
N ILE A 107 -0.13 -10.59 10.20
CA ILE A 107 -0.72 -11.77 9.53
C ILE A 107 0.13 -13.01 9.80
N ALA A 108 1.46 -12.91 9.65
CA ALA A 108 2.37 -14.02 9.89
C ALA A 108 2.37 -14.48 11.37
N ARG A 109 2.29 -13.57 12.33
CA ARG A 109 2.12 -13.90 13.76
C ARG A 109 0.81 -14.65 14.02
N MET A 110 -0.30 -14.21 13.42
CA MET A 110 -1.58 -14.90 13.54
C MET A 110 -1.53 -16.29 12.87
N ALA A 111 -0.77 -16.44 11.77
CA ALA A 111 -0.53 -17.75 11.17
C ALA A 111 0.16 -18.71 12.14
N CYS A 112 1.25 -18.28 12.78
CA CYS A 112 1.93 -19.09 13.81
C CYS A 112 0.98 -19.47 14.95
N GLN A 113 0.20 -18.51 15.46
CA GLN A 113 -0.74 -18.75 16.56
C GLN A 113 -1.84 -19.77 16.18
N LEU A 114 -2.39 -19.66 14.95
CA LEU A 114 -3.41 -20.60 14.47
C LEU A 114 -2.87 -22.00 14.21
N ILE A 115 -1.58 -22.12 13.88
CA ILE A 115 -0.92 -23.43 13.73
C ILE A 115 -0.73 -24.07 15.12
N GLU A 116 -0.30 -23.31 16.14
CA GLU A 116 -0.11 -23.77 17.49
C GLU A 116 -1.44 -24.16 18.17
N ASP A 117 -2.47 -23.32 18.07
CA ASP A 117 -3.78 -23.52 18.71
C ASP A 117 -4.67 -24.53 17.94
N GLY A 118 -4.25 -24.93 16.75
CA GLY A 118 -5.03 -25.67 15.77
C GLY A 118 -5.86 -24.74 14.86
N ALA A 119 -5.99 -25.13 13.59
CA ALA A 119 -6.64 -24.33 12.55
C ALA A 119 -8.03 -23.83 12.92
N SER A 120 -8.39 -22.64 12.43
CA SER A 120 -9.78 -22.16 12.49
C SER A 120 -10.69 -23.01 11.60
N PRO A 121 -11.92 -23.30 12.01
CA PRO A 121 -12.88 -24.04 11.19
C PRO A 121 -13.45 -23.18 10.03
N ARG A 122 -13.27 -21.86 10.06
CA ARG A 122 -13.86 -20.90 9.12
C ARG A 122 -12.90 -19.74 8.86
N GLY A 123 -13.12 -19.03 7.75
CA GLY A 123 -12.52 -17.72 7.47
C GLY A 123 -11.37 -17.73 6.48
N TYR A 124 -10.83 -18.89 6.08
CA TYR A 124 -9.72 -18.94 5.14
C TYR A 124 -10.12 -18.55 3.70
N SER A 125 -11.36 -18.82 3.29
CA SER A 125 -11.90 -18.37 2.00
C SER A 125 -12.04 -16.85 1.95
N GLU A 126 -12.51 -16.26 3.03
CA GLU A 126 -12.66 -14.82 3.20
C GLU A 126 -11.28 -14.13 3.18
N VAL A 127 -10.31 -14.68 3.91
CA VAL A 127 -8.92 -14.21 3.88
C VAL A 127 -8.34 -14.28 2.47
N GLN A 128 -8.52 -15.41 1.77
CA GLN A 128 -8.02 -15.58 0.41
C GLN A 128 -8.65 -14.57 -0.56
N HIS A 129 -9.96 -14.32 -0.44
CA HIS A 129 -10.67 -13.39 -1.31
C HIS A 129 -10.18 -11.96 -1.08
N LEU A 130 -10.20 -11.51 0.17
CA LEU A 130 -9.78 -10.17 0.55
C LEU A 130 -8.30 -9.92 0.22
N SER A 131 -7.42 -10.90 0.47
CA SER A 131 -5.98 -10.76 0.16
C SER A 131 -5.71 -10.59 -1.34
N ASN A 132 -6.47 -11.27 -2.20
CA ASN A 132 -6.35 -11.10 -3.64
C ASN A 132 -6.76 -9.69 -4.10
N GLN A 133 -7.85 -9.14 -3.55
CA GLN A 133 -8.31 -7.79 -3.87
C GLN A 133 -7.29 -6.74 -3.39
N VAL A 134 -6.85 -6.83 -2.14
CA VAL A 134 -5.89 -5.92 -1.53
C VAL A 134 -4.53 -5.96 -2.27
N ARG A 135 -4.10 -7.15 -2.69
CA ARG A 135 -2.88 -7.30 -3.51
C ARG A 135 -2.98 -6.52 -4.82
N LEU A 136 -4.06 -6.68 -5.55
CA LEU A 136 -4.25 -5.96 -6.81
C LEU A 136 -4.27 -4.45 -6.56
N MET A 137 -5.02 -4.00 -5.57
CA MET A 137 -5.11 -2.60 -5.18
C MET A 137 -3.75 -2.00 -4.83
N LEU A 138 -2.92 -2.72 -4.06
CA LEU A 138 -1.58 -2.26 -3.68
C LEU A 138 -0.63 -2.19 -4.88
N LEU A 139 -0.64 -3.20 -5.76
CA LEU A 139 0.16 -3.20 -6.98
C LEU A 139 -0.26 -2.08 -7.95
N ASP A 140 -1.56 -1.85 -8.09
CA ASP A 140 -2.09 -0.75 -8.91
C ASP A 140 -1.71 0.62 -8.34
N ALA A 141 -1.65 0.78 -7.01
CA ALA A 141 -1.17 2.00 -6.36
C ALA A 141 0.32 2.24 -6.63
N ILE A 142 1.15 1.19 -6.54
CA ILE A 142 2.58 1.24 -6.85
C ILE A 142 2.79 1.60 -8.33
N ASP A 143 2.05 0.97 -9.24
CA ASP A 143 2.15 1.23 -10.67
C ASP A 143 1.65 2.65 -11.02
N ALA A 144 0.55 3.10 -10.42
CA ALA A 144 0.06 4.47 -10.55
C ALA A 144 1.13 5.49 -10.11
N PHE A 145 1.85 5.22 -9.01
CA PHE A 145 2.94 6.07 -8.54
C PHE A 145 4.13 6.06 -9.52
N SER A 146 4.56 4.88 -9.99
CA SER A 146 5.64 4.73 -10.96
C SER A 146 5.39 5.51 -12.25
N ASN A 147 4.15 5.51 -12.72
CA ASN A 147 3.75 6.17 -13.97
C ASN A 147 3.20 7.59 -13.78
N MET A 148 3.09 8.09 -12.53
CA MET A 148 2.40 9.33 -12.18
C MET A 148 1.03 9.42 -12.88
N ASN A 149 0.25 8.33 -12.79
CA ASN A 149 -1.02 8.19 -13.48
C ASN A 149 -2.20 8.49 -12.53
N PRO A 150 -2.82 9.69 -12.60
CA PRO A 150 -3.90 10.06 -11.69
C PRO A 150 -5.19 9.28 -11.93
N GLN A 151 -5.47 8.79 -13.16
CA GLN A 151 -6.65 7.96 -13.44
C GLN A 151 -6.53 6.59 -12.78
N GLN A 152 -5.36 5.95 -12.90
CA GLN A 152 -5.11 4.68 -12.22
C GLN A 152 -5.16 4.86 -10.70
N ALA A 153 -4.59 5.94 -10.18
CA ALA A 153 -4.70 6.27 -8.76
C ALA A 153 -6.16 6.44 -8.31
N PHE A 154 -7.01 7.10 -9.11
CA PHE A 154 -8.44 7.22 -8.82
C PHE A 154 -9.15 5.86 -8.82
N SER A 155 -8.79 4.96 -9.73
CA SER A 155 -9.34 3.59 -9.75
C SER A 155 -8.99 2.82 -8.47
N VAL A 156 -7.79 3.04 -7.89
CA VAL A 156 -7.41 2.48 -6.58
C VAL A 156 -8.33 2.99 -5.47
N LEU A 157 -8.64 4.30 -5.46
CA LEU A 157 -9.57 4.87 -4.48
C LEU A 157 -10.97 4.24 -4.58
N GLN A 158 -11.43 3.94 -5.81
CA GLN A 158 -12.72 3.26 -6.01
C GLN A 158 -12.69 1.81 -5.50
N SER A 159 -11.56 1.11 -5.71
CA SER A 159 -11.40 -0.27 -5.27
C SER A 159 -11.41 -0.42 -3.74
N ASP A 160 -10.99 0.62 -3.01
CA ASP A 160 -11.03 0.67 -1.54
C ASP A 160 -12.45 0.45 -0.98
N THR A 161 -13.46 0.99 -1.65
CA THR A 161 -14.86 0.76 -1.25
C THR A 161 -15.24 -0.72 -1.28
N ALA A 162 -14.83 -1.44 -2.33
CA ALA A 162 -15.12 -2.87 -2.47
C ALA A 162 -14.36 -3.70 -1.42
N VAL A 163 -13.12 -3.35 -1.12
CA VAL A 163 -12.33 -3.99 -0.04
C VAL A 163 -13.01 -3.81 1.32
N ASN A 164 -13.49 -2.61 1.63
CA ASN A 164 -14.20 -2.31 2.87
C ASN A 164 -15.54 -3.07 2.99
N GLU A 165 -16.30 -3.18 1.91
CA GLU A 165 -17.56 -3.95 1.86
C GLU A 165 -17.31 -5.45 2.07
N GLU A 166 -16.29 -6.01 1.43
CA GLU A 166 -15.88 -7.41 1.59
C GLU A 166 -15.43 -7.69 3.03
N TYR A 167 -14.57 -6.84 3.60
CA TYR A 167 -14.15 -6.95 5.00
C TYR A 167 -15.34 -6.95 5.96
N GLN A 168 -16.30 -6.04 5.78
CA GLN A 168 -17.50 -5.98 6.61
C GLN A 168 -18.38 -7.22 6.46
N SER A 169 -18.51 -7.74 5.24
CA SER A 169 -19.29 -8.95 4.96
C SER A 169 -18.65 -10.16 5.62
N ALA A 170 -17.34 -10.35 5.44
CA ALA A 170 -16.57 -11.42 6.07
C ALA A 170 -16.67 -11.36 7.61
N THR A 171 -16.51 -10.16 8.17
CA THR A 171 -16.63 -9.94 9.62
C THR A 171 -18.00 -10.35 10.14
N ARG A 172 -19.10 -9.95 9.49
CA ARG A 172 -20.46 -10.34 9.89
C ARG A 172 -20.68 -11.85 9.84
N ALA A 173 -20.19 -12.50 8.78
CA ALA A 173 -20.30 -13.95 8.63
C ALA A 173 -19.57 -14.70 9.76
N LEU A 174 -18.34 -14.28 10.09
CA LEU A 174 -17.55 -14.90 11.17
C LEU A 174 -18.15 -14.62 12.56
N MET A 175 -18.71 -13.42 12.80
CA MET A 175 -19.39 -13.11 14.05
C MET A 175 -20.66 -13.96 14.23
N THR A 176 -21.43 -14.19 13.16
CA THR A 176 -22.59 -15.10 13.20
C THR A 176 -22.14 -16.52 13.56
N TYR A 177 -21.06 -17.01 12.96
CA TYR A 177 -20.51 -18.32 13.28
C TYR A 177 -20.06 -18.44 14.75
N ILE A 178 -19.44 -17.42 15.34
CA ILE A 178 -19.08 -17.39 16.78
C ILE A 178 -20.33 -17.54 17.66
N MET A 179 -21.45 -16.91 17.29
CA MET A 179 -22.71 -17.00 18.03
C MET A 179 -23.34 -18.40 17.97
N GLU A 180 -23.15 -19.12 16.85
CA GLU A 180 -23.64 -20.48 16.66
C GLU A 180 -22.78 -21.53 17.37
N ASP A 181 -21.44 -21.33 17.35
CA ASP A 181 -20.47 -22.24 17.98
C ASP A 181 -19.34 -21.50 18.68
N SER A 182 -19.50 -21.29 19.98
CA SER A 182 -18.54 -20.58 20.82
C SER A 182 -17.23 -21.34 21.11
N ARG A 183 -17.13 -22.63 20.77
CA ARG A 183 -15.94 -23.45 21.05
C ARG A 183 -14.70 -23.00 20.29
N HIS A 184 -14.88 -22.28 19.19
CA HIS A 184 -13.81 -21.84 18.29
C HIS A 184 -13.59 -20.33 18.31
N VAL A 185 -14.15 -19.64 19.28
CA VAL A 185 -14.12 -18.15 19.38
C VAL A 185 -12.70 -17.60 19.24
N SER A 186 -11.72 -18.15 19.97
CA SER A 186 -10.34 -17.68 19.95
C SER A 186 -9.72 -17.77 18.53
N LYS A 187 -9.92 -18.89 17.83
CA LYS A 187 -9.38 -19.12 16.51
C LYS A 187 -10.02 -18.21 15.45
N VAL A 188 -11.34 -18.02 15.55
CA VAL A 188 -12.07 -17.12 14.62
C VAL A 188 -11.68 -15.67 14.87
N ILE A 189 -11.43 -15.27 16.11
CA ILE A 189 -10.90 -13.93 16.41
C ILE A 189 -9.52 -13.71 15.75
N ASN A 190 -8.64 -14.70 15.75
CA ASN A 190 -7.36 -14.59 15.06
C ASN A 190 -7.54 -14.37 13.54
N ILE A 191 -8.54 -15.02 12.91
CA ILE A 191 -8.90 -14.74 11.51
C ILE A 191 -9.45 -13.31 11.34
N LEU A 192 -10.27 -12.82 12.27
CA LEU A 192 -10.76 -11.44 12.22
C LEU A 192 -9.62 -10.42 12.29
N TRP A 193 -8.58 -10.70 13.08
CA TRP A 193 -7.37 -9.86 13.10
C TRP A 193 -6.61 -9.88 11.76
N VAL A 194 -6.55 -11.04 11.08
CA VAL A 194 -5.98 -11.14 9.74
C VAL A 194 -6.78 -10.33 8.74
N LEU A 195 -8.11 -10.44 8.76
CA LEU A 195 -8.98 -9.65 7.86
C LEU A 195 -8.82 -8.14 8.11
N ARG A 196 -8.69 -7.75 9.39
CA ARG A 196 -8.44 -6.34 9.73
C ARG A 196 -7.06 -5.86 9.24
N ALA A 197 -6.02 -6.68 9.34
CA ALA A 197 -4.71 -6.37 8.81
C ALA A 197 -4.76 -6.19 7.28
N LEU A 198 -5.47 -7.05 6.56
CA LEU A 198 -5.64 -6.93 5.11
C LEU A 198 -6.40 -5.65 4.72
N GLU A 199 -7.48 -5.31 5.42
CA GLU A 199 -8.21 -4.06 5.16
C GLU A 199 -7.29 -2.84 5.37
N ARG A 200 -6.45 -2.83 6.40
CA ARG A 200 -5.48 -1.75 6.61
C ARG A 200 -4.41 -1.66 5.53
N VAL A 201 -4.00 -2.78 4.94
CA VAL A 201 -3.13 -2.75 3.74
C VAL A 201 -3.85 -2.02 2.60
N GLY A 202 -5.15 -2.23 2.42
CA GLY A 202 -5.99 -1.47 1.47
C GLY A 202 -5.99 0.03 1.78
N ASP A 203 -6.18 0.42 3.05
CA ASP A 203 -6.11 1.82 3.48
C ASP A 203 -4.76 2.48 3.08
N HIS A 204 -3.63 1.77 3.30
CA HIS A 204 -2.31 2.27 2.92
C HIS A 204 -2.12 2.35 1.40
N ALA A 205 -2.63 1.38 0.63
CA ALA A 205 -2.64 1.45 -0.83
C ALA A 205 -3.41 2.68 -1.34
N ARG A 206 -4.57 2.98 -0.73
CA ARG A 206 -5.33 4.21 -0.99
C ARG A 206 -4.50 5.46 -0.69
N ASN A 207 -3.79 5.52 0.44
CA ASN A 207 -2.94 6.66 0.78
C ASN A 207 -1.86 6.89 -0.29
N ILE A 208 -1.21 5.84 -0.79
CA ILE A 208 -0.24 5.93 -1.89
C ILE A 208 -0.90 6.52 -3.16
N ALA A 209 -2.11 6.08 -3.51
CA ALA A 209 -2.83 6.61 -4.66
C ALA A 209 -3.20 8.10 -4.47
N GLU A 210 -3.60 8.53 -3.28
CA GLU A 210 -3.85 9.94 -2.95
C GLU A 210 -2.58 10.80 -3.12
N LEU A 211 -1.38 10.25 -2.80
CA LEU A 211 -0.10 10.92 -3.05
C LEU A 211 0.18 11.11 -4.54
N VAL A 212 -0.21 10.16 -5.40
CA VAL A 212 -0.10 10.32 -6.87
C VAL A 212 -0.96 11.48 -7.35
N ILE A 213 -2.21 11.57 -6.90
CA ILE A 213 -3.11 12.67 -7.26
C ILE A 213 -2.54 14.00 -6.76
N PHE A 214 -1.99 14.03 -5.53
CA PHE A 214 -1.31 15.20 -4.99
C PHE A 214 -0.11 15.63 -5.84
N CYS A 215 0.74 14.71 -6.26
CA CYS A 215 1.90 15.02 -7.10
C CYS A 215 1.51 15.61 -8.44
N THR A 216 0.48 15.06 -9.07
CA THR A 216 0.06 15.41 -10.43
C THR A 216 -0.82 16.67 -10.50
N SER A 217 -1.73 16.85 -9.53
CA SER A 217 -2.67 17.97 -9.50
C SER A 217 -2.23 19.14 -8.63
N GLY A 218 -1.33 18.89 -7.66
CA GLY A 218 -0.96 19.85 -6.62
C GLY A 218 -2.01 20.03 -5.52
N LYS A 219 -3.11 19.26 -5.55
CA LYS A 219 -4.19 19.34 -4.57
C LYS A 219 -4.15 18.15 -3.62
N ASP A 220 -4.23 18.40 -2.32
CA ASP A 220 -4.39 17.36 -1.31
C ASP A 220 -5.86 16.89 -1.33
N VAL A 221 -6.07 15.61 -1.66
CA VAL A 221 -7.40 15.01 -1.81
C VAL A 221 -7.85 14.19 -0.60
N ARG A 222 -7.03 14.15 0.44
CA ARG A 222 -7.41 13.50 1.71
C ARG A 222 -8.67 14.16 2.26
N HIS A 223 -9.63 13.33 2.68
CA HIS A 223 -10.93 13.79 3.20
C HIS A 223 -11.82 14.54 2.16
N THR A 224 -11.49 14.43 0.88
CA THR A 224 -12.30 14.98 -0.22
C THR A 224 -13.28 13.91 -0.71
N ASP A 225 -14.50 14.31 -1.07
CA ASP A 225 -15.48 13.37 -1.61
C ASP A 225 -15.10 12.87 -3.02
N PHE A 226 -15.59 11.69 -3.39
CA PHE A 226 -15.24 11.04 -4.66
C PHE A 226 -15.53 11.87 -5.89
N MET A 227 -16.65 12.61 -5.92
CA MET A 227 -17.02 13.43 -7.08
C MET A 227 -16.04 14.59 -7.30
N GLN A 228 -15.57 15.19 -6.21
CA GLN A 228 -14.56 16.26 -6.27
C GLN A 228 -13.20 15.70 -6.69
N VAL A 229 -12.80 14.52 -6.19
CA VAL A 229 -11.55 13.87 -6.62
C VAL A 229 -11.60 13.54 -8.10
N GLU A 230 -12.69 12.98 -8.59
CA GLU A 230 -12.89 12.69 -10.02
C GLU A 230 -12.73 13.93 -10.90
N GLN A 231 -13.34 15.06 -10.50
CA GLN A 231 -13.18 16.33 -11.22
C GLN A 231 -11.73 16.82 -11.24
N ILE A 232 -11.00 16.68 -10.12
CA ILE A 232 -9.58 17.04 -10.03
C ILE A 232 -8.75 16.19 -11.00
N VAL A 233 -8.98 14.88 -10.99
CA VAL A 233 -8.28 13.92 -11.86
C VAL A 233 -8.56 14.23 -13.33
N GLN A 234 -9.81 14.44 -13.71
CA GLN A 234 -10.20 14.80 -15.08
C GLN A 234 -9.51 16.08 -15.56
N GLN A 235 -9.57 17.15 -14.76
CA GLN A 235 -8.90 18.42 -15.08
C GLN A 235 -7.39 18.27 -15.26
N THR A 236 -6.76 17.43 -14.43
CA THR A 236 -5.31 17.17 -14.49
C THR A 236 -4.92 16.44 -15.78
N THR A 237 -5.76 15.49 -16.21
CA THR A 237 -5.56 14.74 -17.46
C THR A 237 -5.72 15.62 -18.68
N ASP A 238 -6.80 16.39 -18.75
CA ASP A 238 -7.08 17.29 -19.87
C ASP A 238 -5.97 18.33 -20.03
N ALA A 239 -5.46 18.89 -18.93
CA ALA A 239 -4.32 19.80 -18.94
C ALA A 239 -3.02 19.13 -19.42
N GLY A 240 -2.80 17.85 -19.07
CA GLY A 240 -1.64 17.06 -19.53
C GLY A 240 -1.67 16.75 -21.03
N ILE A 241 -2.84 16.53 -21.61
CA ILE A 241 -3.02 16.27 -23.05
C ILE A 241 -2.71 17.53 -23.87
N ILE A 242 -3.16 18.71 -23.42
CA ILE A 242 -2.92 19.99 -24.12
C ILE A 242 -1.41 20.31 -24.19
N HIS A 243 -0.60 19.88 -23.23
CA HIS A 243 0.85 20.10 -23.25
C HIS A 243 1.64 19.14 -24.14
N THR A 244 1.08 17.98 -24.49
CA THR A 244 1.74 17.00 -25.37
C THR A 244 1.53 17.28 -26.85
N ASP A 245 0.45 17.95 -27.24
CA ASP A 245 0.13 18.28 -28.63
C ASP A 245 0.83 19.54 -29.17
N ASN A 246 1.58 20.28 -28.34
CA ASN A 246 2.28 21.51 -28.70
C ASN A 246 3.83 21.37 -28.76
N LYS A 247 4.38 20.18 -29.04
CA LYS A 247 5.83 20.00 -29.22
C LYS A 247 6.15 19.35 -30.53
#